data_da67e39285a4553f0f050dc5b3f75522
#
_entry.id   da67e39285a4553f0f050dc5b3f75522
#
_cell.length_a   1.000
_cell.length_b   1.000
_cell.length_c   1.000
_cell.angle_alpha   90.00
_cell.angle_beta   90.00
_cell.angle_gamma   90.00
#
_symmetry.space_group_name_H-M   'P 1'
#
loop_
_entity.id
_entity.type
_entity.pdbx_description
1 polymer ?
#
loop_
_entity_poly.entity_id
_entity_poly.type
_entity_poly.pdbx_seq_one_letter_code
_entity_poly.pdbx_strand_id
1 'polypeptide(L)'
;MSWWPFSTSKRIRPDFVKEYLAKNELPIPPIRALNQLDFVVLDTETTGLDPNNDSIVSFGAVKISDERILVSSAVEWYPESNQSLKQSPLIHGLVERQNQLSKTLFIKQVLEYISNAILVGHHLGFDLDMLLRITKDYGLTQFQNPIIDTMNFAIRLDHGPQTNLSHIQVKNYSLDVLCERFNIPLDDRHTAAGDAHLTALLFLKLVKIAEAKGIKSYAQLIR
;
A
#
# COMPACT_ATOMS: atom_id res chain seq x y z
N MET A 1 -17.95 -24.01 41.72
CA MET A 1 -17.49 -22.87 40.89
C MET A 1 -16.47 -23.40 39.90
N SER A 2 -16.88 -23.61 38.66
CA SER A 2 -16.02 -24.18 37.61
C SER A 2 -15.35 -23.03 36.84
N TRP A 3 -14.04 -22.90 37.02
CA TRP A 3 -13.23 -21.93 36.31
C TRP A 3 -12.76 -22.57 35.01
N TRP A 4 -13.35 -22.16 33.89
CA TRP A 4 -12.96 -22.60 32.58
C TRP A 4 -11.79 -21.72 32.10
N PRO A 5 -10.58 -22.26 31.83
CA PRO A 5 -9.51 -21.49 31.21
C PRO A 5 -9.86 -21.32 29.74
N PHE A 6 -10.08 -20.09 29.28
CA PHE A 6 -10.11 -19.77 27.88
C PHE A 6 -8.73 -20.11 27.26
N SER A 7 -8.62 -21.27 26.68
CA SER A 7 -7.49 -21.65 25.85
C SER A 7 -7.60 -20.84 24.56
N THR A 8 -6.90 -19.71 24.50
CA THR A 8 -6.60 -19.06 23.23
C THR A 8 -5.64 -19.97 22.48
N SER A 9 -6.15 -20.80 21.59
CA SER A 9 -5.32 -21.57 20.69
C SER A 9 -4.45 -20.57 19.90
N LYS A 10 -3.14 -20.51 20.20
CA LYS A 10 -2.18 -19.75 19.40
C LYS A 10 -2.29 -20.30 17.97
N ARG A 11 -2.96 -19.58 17.09
CA ARG A 11 -2.96 -19.93 15.65
C ARG A 11 -1.50 -20.03 15.22
N ILE A 12 -1.09 -21.19 14.74
CA ILE A 12 0.27 -21.41 14.22
C ILE A 12 0.38 -20.56 12.97
N ARG A 13 1.25 -19.54 13.01
CA ARG A 13 1.53 -18.69 11.84
C ARG A 13 2.18 -19.52 10.75
N PRO A 14 1.72 -19.45 9.50
CA PRO A 14 2.41 -20.05 8.35
C PRO A 14 3.83 -19.51 8.20
N ASP A 15 4.68 -20.25 7.52
CA ASP A 15 6.11 -19.88 7.39
C ASP A 15 6.30 -18.56 6.64
N PHE A 16 5.53 -18.28 5.60
CA PHE A 16 5.58 -16.99 4.89
C PHE A 16 5.27 -15.77 5.79
N VAL A 17 4.42 -15.93 6.83
CA VAL A 17 4.16 -14.87 7.82
C VAL A 17 5.34 -14.72 8.78
N LYS A 18 5.96 -15.84 9.20
CA LYS A 18 7.16 -15.79 10.06
C LYS A 18 8.33 -15.14 9.33
N GLU A 19 8.53 -15.49 8.06
CA GLU A 19 9.57 -14.92 7.20
C GLU A 19 9.39 -13.41 7.00
N TYR A 20 8.14 -12.97 6.73
CA TYR A 20 7.82 -11.56 6.65
C TYR A 20 8.14 -10.82 7.96
N LEU A 21 7.72 -11.37 9.11
CA LEU A 21 8.00 -10.75 10.41
C LEU A 21 9.51 -10.69 10.68
N ALA A 22 10.24 -11.75 10.39
CA ALA A 22 11.70 -11.80 10.58
C ALA A 22 12.44 -10.75 9.73
N LYS A 23 12.00 -10.51 8.49
CA LYS A 23 12.60 -9.46 7.63
C LYS A 23 12.38 -8.05 8.18
N ASN A 24 11.34 -7.85 8.99
CA ASN A 24 10.97 -6.55 9.57
C ASN A 24 11.42 -6.38 11.05
N GLU A 25 12.20 -7.30 11.60
CA GLU A 25 12.68 -7.20 12.99
C GLU A 25 13.64 -6.02 13.21
N LEU A 26 14.43 -5.68 12.20
CA LEU A 26 15.39 -4.59 12.30
C LEU A 26 14.82 -3.30 11.70
N PRO A 27 14.75 -2.22 12.48
CA PRO A 27 14.27 -0.94 11.97
C PRO A 27 15.25 -0.33 10.96
N ILE A 28 14.70 0.46 10.04
CA ILE A 28 15.53 1.24 9.10
C ILE A 28 16.32 2.28 9.90
N PRO A 29 17.65 2.37 9.72
CA PRO A 29 18.47 3.37 10.41
C PRO A 29 17.97 4.79 10.13
N PRO A 30 17.77 5.64 11.16
CA PRO A 30 17.21 7.00 11.02
C PRO A 30 17.99 7.90 10.05
N ILE A 31 19.30 7.70 9.96
CA ILE A 31 20.22 8.49 9.10
C ILE A 31 20.31 7.98 7.67
N ARG A 32 19.64 6.85 7.32
CA ARG A 32 19.71 6.29 5.96
C ARG A 32 19.27 7.32 4.94
N ALA A 33 20.09 7.53 3.90
CA ALA A 33 19.83 8.49 2.83
C ALA A 33 18.63 8.03 1.98
N LEU A 34 17.90 9.00 1.35
CA LEU A 34 16.68 8.69 0.61
C LEU A 34 16.93 7.75 -0.57
N ASN A 35 18.04 7.92 -1.28
CA ASN A 35 18.43 7.07 -2.41
C ASN A 35 18.82 5.64 -2.02
N GLN A 36 18.98 5.35 -0.72
CA GLN A 36 19.27 4.01 -0.17
C GLN A 36 18.02 3.33 0.38
N LEU A 37 16.85 3.92 0.19
CA LEU A 37 15.58 3.38 0.65
C LEU A 37 14.89 2.64 -0.49
N ASP A 38 14.33 1.48 -0.15
CA ASP A 38 13.48 0.72 -1.05
C ASP A 38 12.02 0.97 -0.68
N PHE A 39 11.20 1.21 -1.71
CA PHE A 39 9.78 1.46 -1.56
C PHE A 39 8.98 0.45 -2.38
N VAL A 40 7.83 0.08 -1.88
CA VAL A 40 6.77 -0.60 -2.64
C VAL A 40 5.59 0.34 -2.70
N VAL A 41 5.26 0.80 -3.89
CA VAL A 41 4.04 1.58 -4.13
C VAL A 41 2.93 0.62 -4.49
N LEU A 42 1.80 0.72 -3.81
CA LEU A 42 0.69 -0.20 -3.99
C LEU A 42 -0.66 0.52 -4.01
N ASP A 43 -1.62 -0.13 -4.62
CA ASP A 43 -3.02 0.26 -4.69
C ASP A 43 -3.91 -0.98 -4.75
N THR A 44 -5.17 -0.88 -4.34
CA THR A 44 -6.15 -1.98 -4.44
C THR A 44 -7.46 -1.51 -5.05
N GLU A 45 -7.97 -2.27 -6.02
CA GLU A 45 -9.36 -2.14 -6.43
C GLU A 45 -10.25 -3.04 -5.56
N THR A 46 -11.39 -2.52 -5.17
CA THR A 46 -12.30 -3.18 -4.24
C THR A 46 -13.75 -3.13 -4.74
N THR A 47 -14.61 -3.98 -4.17
CA THR A 47 -16.04 -3.98 -4.51
C THR A 47 -16.80 -2.77 -3.96
N GLY A 48 -16.20 -2.01 -3.04
CA GLY A 48 -16.75 -0.82 -2.41
C GLY A 48 -15.81 -0.31 -1.31
N LEU A 49 -16.26 0.66 -0.51
CA LEU A 49 -15.42 1.41 0.44
C LEU A 49 -15.58 0.96 1.91
N ASP A 50 -16.27 -0.12 2.19
CA ASP A 50 -16.42 -0.66 3.54
C ASP A 50 -15.46 -1.83 3.78
N PRO A 51 -14.36 -1.65 4.55
CA PRO A 51 -13.40 -2.72 4.81
C PRO A 51 -14.02 -3.96 5.51
N ASN A 52 -15.22 -3.84 6.11
CA ASN A 52 -15.85 -4.97 6.77
C ASN A 52 -16.69 -5.83 5.82
N ASN A 53 -17.27 -5.24 4.80
CA ASN A 53 -18.21 -5.89 3.89
C ASN A 53 -17.66 -6.09 2.47
N ASP A 54 -16.77 -5.21 2.03
CA ASP A 54 -16.22 -5.26 0.68
C ASP A 54 -14.99 -6.18 0.56
N SER A 55 -14.63 -6.51 -0.66
CA SER A 55 -13.54 -7.44 -0.97
C SER A 55 -12.55 -6.80 -1.94
N ILE A 56 -11.27 -7.18 -1.83
CA ILE A 56 -10.25 -6.82 -2.82
C ILE A 56 -10.58 -7.54 -4.12
N VAL A 57 -10.59 -6.80 -5.21
CA VAL A 57 -10.77 -7.27 -6.59
C VAL A 57 -9.42 -7.48 -7.26
N SER A 58 -8.54 -6.48 -7.15
CA SER A 58 -7.15 -6.57 -7.61
C SER A 58 -6.21 -5.84 -6.66
N PHE A 59 -4.95 -6.23 -6.70
CA PHE A 59 -3.83 -5.61 -6.01
C PHE A 59 -2.77 -5.27 -7.05
N GLY A 60 -2.44 -4.01 -7.18
CA GLY A 60 -1.38 -3.50 -8.04
C GLY A 60 -0.20 -3.01 -7.22
N ALA A 61 1.03 -3.26 -7.68
CA ALA A 61 2.19 -2.70 -7.01
C ALA A 61 3.40 -2.57 -7.95
N VAL A 62 4.29 -1.63 -7.62
CA VAL A 62 5.57 -1.43 -8.29
C VAL A 62 6.65 -1.05 -7.27
N LYS A 63 7.90 -1.44 -7.52
CA LYS A 63 9.02 -1.10 -6.64
C LYS A 63 9.74 0.15 -7.11
N ILE A 64 10.23 0.91 -6.12
CA ILE A 64 11.17 2.00 -6.33
C ILE A 64 12.43 1.67 -5.55
N SER A 65 13.58 1.71 -6.22
CA SER A 65 14.90 1.56 -5.63
C SER A 65 15.87 2.48 -6.35
N ASP A 66 16.85 3.03 -5.62
CA ASP A 66 17.82 4.00 -6.17
C ASP A 66 17.13 5.14 -6.95
N GLU A 67 16.02 5.68 -6.36
CA GLU A 67 15.19 6.75 -6.93
C GLU A 67 14.60 6.45 -8.33
N ARG A 68 14.45 5.17 -8.68
CA ARG A 68 13.93 4.71 -9.97
C ARG A 68 12.76 3.77 -9.80
N ILE A 69 11.74 3.93 -10.62
CA ILE A 69 10.66 2.96 -10.72
C ILE A 69 11.18 1.74 -11.48
N LEU A 70 11.14 0.58 -10.84
CA LEU A 70 11.51 -0.69 -11.46
C LEU A 70 10.30 -1.26 -12.21
N VAL A 71 10.03 -0.78 -13.42
CA VAL A 71 8.85 -1.16 -14.21
C VAL A 71 8.74 -2.69 -14.37
N SER A 72 9.87 -3.39 -14.49
CA SER A 72 9.88 -4.87 -14.56
C SER A 72 9.41 -5.56 -13.27
N SER A 73 9.27 -4.83 -12.18
CA SER A 73 8.72 -5.34 -10.92
C SER A 73 7.22 -5.14 -10.81
N ALA A 74 6.59 -4.43 -11.76
CA ALA A 74 5.16 -4.18 -11.69
C ALA A 74 4.37 -5.48 -11.67
N VAL A 75 3.40 -5.56 -10.78
CA VAL A 75 2.52 -6.71 -10.62
C VAL A 75 1.08 -6.26 -10.52
N GLU A 76 0.18 -7.12 -11.00
CA GLU A 76 -1.24 -7.02 -10.72
C GLU A 76 -1.79 -8.41 -10.42
N TRP A 77 -2.39 -8.58 -9.24
CA TRP A 77 -2.86 -9.87 -8.76
C TRP A 77 -4.32 -9.80 -8.38
N TYR A 78 -5.04 -10.87 -8.69
CA TYR A 78 -6.48 -11.00 -8.50
C TYR A 78 -6.76 -12.11 -7.49
N PRO A 79 -7.19 -11.80 -6.25
CA PRO A 79 -7.56 -12.83 -5.29
C PRO A 79 -8.89 -13.49 -5.68
N GLU A 80 -9.07 -14.77 -5.35
CA GLU A 80 -10.37 -15.42 -5.40
C GLU A 80 -11.37 -14.68 -4.51
N SER A 81 -12.50 -14.31 -5.08
CA SER A 81 -13.62 -13.70 -4.36
C SER A 81 -14.83 -14.63 -4.33
N ASN A 82 -15.37 -14.85 -3.12
CA ASN A 82 -16.63 -15.56 -2.94
C ASN A 82 -17.86 -14.69 -3.28
N GLN A 83 -17.66 -13.40 -3.48
CA GLN A 83 -18.75 -12.49 -3.85
C GLN A 83 -18.94 -12.51 -5.36
N SER A 84 -20.21 -12.59 -5.77
CA SER A 84 -20.59 -12.44 -7.17
C SER A 84 -20.19 -11.03 -7.63
N LEU A 85 -19.21 -10.94 -8.51
CA LEU A 85 -18.67 -9.68 -9.10
C LEU A 85 -19.74 -8.88 -9.89
N LYS A 86 -21.03 -9.21 -9.73
CA LYS A 86 -22.15 -8.65 -10.50
C LYS A 86 -22.46 -7.18 -10.21
N GLN A 87 -21.82 -6.54 -9.26
CA GLN A 87 -22.19 -5.19 -8.81
C GLN A 87 -21.14 -4.09 -9.04
N SER A 88 -19.94 -4.39 -9.51
CA SER A 88 -18.97 -3.36 -9.84
C SER A 88 -18.95 -3.08 -11.34
N PRO A 89 -19.27 -1.84 -11.80
CA PRO A 89 -19.24 -1.47 -13.22
C PRO A 89 -17.87 -1.62 -13.87
N LEU A 90 -16.80 -1.58 -13.08
CA LEU A 90 -15.40 -1.63 -13.53
C LEU A 90 -14.93 -3.04 -13.93
N ILE A 91 -15.69 -4.10 -13.62
CA ILE A 91 -15.24 -5.48 -13.81
C ILE A 91 -15.82 -6.12 -15.11
N HIS A 92 -16.50 -5.34 -15.91
CA HIS A 92 -17.00 -5.84 -17.21
C HIS A 92 -15.85 -5.98 -18.20
N GLY A 93 -15.11 -7.10 -18.13
CA GLY A 93 -14.30 -7.59 -19.23
C GLY A 93 -12.86 -8.02 -18.95
N LEU A 94 -12.29 -7.89 -17.75
CA LEU A 94 -10.84 -8.03 -17.57
C LEU A 94 -10.35 -9.21 -16.69
N VAL A 95 -11.19 -9.88 -15.94
CA VAL A 95 -10.70 -11.00 -15.13
C VAL A 95 -11.24 -12.30 -15.72
N GLU A 96 -10.49 -12.91 -16.60
CA GLU A 96 -10.67 -14.33 -16.87
C GLU A 96 -10.46 -15.09 -15.58
N ARG A 97 -11.47 -15.85 -15.15
CA ARG A 97 -11.46 -16.66 -13.90
C ARG A 97 -10.24 -17.58 -13.76
N GLN A 98 -9.48 -17.76 -14.83
CA GLN A 98 -8.31 -18.63 -14.91
C GLN A 98 -7.06 -18.10 -14.19
N ASN A 99 -6.99 -16.78 -13.89
CA ASN A 99 -5.80 -16.15 -13.29
C ASN A 99 -5.99 -15.71 -11.84
N GLN A 100 -7.06 -16.16 -11.17
CA GLN A 100 -7.29 -15.82 -9.77
C GLN A 100 -6.41 -16.65 -8.84
N LEU A 101 -5.84 -15.99 -7.85
CA LEU A 101 -5.00 -16.60 -6.82
C LEU A 101 -5.86 -17.03 -5.64
N SER A 102 -5.64 -18.26 -5.14
CA SER A 102 -6.24 -18.63 -3.85
C SER A 102 -5.85 -17.63 -2.77
N LYS A 103 -6.72 -17.44 -1.77
CA LYS A 103 -6.48 -16.49 -0.68
C LYS A 103 -5.10 -16.65 -0.03
N THR A 104 -4.68 -17.91 0.18
CA THR A 104 -3.37 -18.22 0.77
C THR A 104 -2.23 -17.80 -0.14
N LEU A 105 -2.31 -18.10 -1.44
CA LEU A 105 -1.28 -17.77 -2.40
C LEU A 105 -1.19 -16.25 -2.60
N PHE A 106 -2.33 -15.57 -2.68
CA PHE A 106 -2.39 -14.12 -2.80
C PHE A 106 -1.66 -13.43 -1.64
N ILE A 107 -2.01 -13.78 -0.39
CA ILE A 107 -1.38 -13.17 0.79
C ILE A 107 0.11 -13.52 0.89
N LYS A 108 0.48 -14.75 0.56
CA LYS A 108 1.88 -15.14 0.49
C LYS A 108 2.65 -14.25 -0.48
N GLN A 109 2.16 -14.08 -1.71
CA GLN A 109 2.80 -13.23 -2.73
C GLN A 109 2.86 -11.76 -2.29
N VAL A 110 1.79 -11.21 -1.69
CA VAL A 110 1.80 -9.83 -1.18
C VAL A 110 2.88 -9.66 -0.12
N LEU A 111 2.96 -10.54 0.90
CA LEU A 111 3.95 -10.42 1.98
C LEU A 111 5.39 -10.62 1.47
N GLU A 112 5.61 -11.54 0.54
CA GLU A 112 6.92 -11.73 -0.10
C GLU A 112 7.33 -10.50 -0.91
N TYR A 113 6.37 -9.88 -1.63
CA TYR A 113 6.61 -8.73 -2.48
C TYR A 113 6.93 -7.45 -1.68
N ILE A 114 6.10 -7.14 -0.67
CA ILE A 114 6.31 -5.95 0.17
C ILE A 114 7.54 -6.10 1.08
N SER A 115 7.86 -7.34 1.48
CA SER A 115 9.05 -7.66 2.29
C SER A 115 9.23 -6.66 3.45
N ASN A 116 10.39 -5.99 3.54
CA ASN A 116 10.71 -4.95 4.52
C ASN A 116 10.84 -3.55 3.90
N ALA A 117 10.26 -3.34 2.72
CA ALA A 117 10.27 -2.03 2.07
C ALA A 117 9.35 -1.04 2.79
N ILE A 118 9.54 0.25 2.53
CA ILE A 118 8.59 1.31 2.93
C ILE A 118 7.39 1.23 2.00
N LEU A 119 6.18 1.14 2.55
CA LEU A 119 4.95 1.11 1.77
C LEU A 119 4.51 2.53 1.42
N VAL A 120 4.18 2.74 0.18
CA VAL A 120 3.68 4.01 -0.35
C VAL A 120 2.35 3.76 -1.05
N GLY A 121 1.41 4.67 -0.88
CA GLY A 121 0.13 4.65 -1.59
C GLY A 121 -0.56 6.00 -1.49
N HIS A 122 -1.70 6.13 -2.14
CA HIS A 122 -2.54 7.32 -2.06
C HIS A 122 -3.83 6.96 -1.31
N HIS A 123 -4.04 7.50 -0.11
CA HIS A 123 -5.02 7.01 0.88
C HIS A 123 -4.74 5.58 1.35
N LEU A 124 -3.47 5.22 1.46
CA LEU A 124 -2.96 3.86 1.73
C LEU A 124 -3.59 3.17 2.94
N GLY A 125 -4.10 3.91 3.91
CA GLY A 125 -4.75 3.33 5.09
C GLY A 125 -5.88 2.37 4.76
N PHE A 126 -6.70 2.71 3.77
CA PHE A 126 -7.80 1.86 3.31
C PHE A 126 -7.30 0.54 2.71
N ASP A 127 -6.31 0.60 1.82
CA ASP A 127 -5.72 -0.60 1.20
C ASP A 127 -5.13 -1.55 2.23
N LEU A 128 -4.42 -1.00 3.21
CA LEU A 128 -3.84 -1.78 4.30
C LEU A 128 -4.91 -2.41 5.18
N ASP A 129 -6.02 -1.72 5.47
CA ASP A 129 -7.13 -2.28 6.24
C ASP A 129 -7.79 -3.46 5.49
N MET A 130 -7.98 -3.33 4.17
CA MET A 130 -8.48 -4.39 3.31
C MET A 130 -7.54 -5.60 3.30
N LEU A 131 -6.24 -5.40 3.15
CA LEU A 131 -5.23 -6.46 3.20
C LEU A 131 -5.16 -7.10 4.60
N LEU A 132 -5.20 -6.31 5.68
CA LEU A 132 -5.17 -6.81 7.05
C LEU A 132 -6.35 -7.72 7.37
N ARG A 133 -7.52 -7.43 6.84
CA ARG A 133 -8.67 -8.31 7.02
C ARG A 133 -8.38 -9.74 6.54
N ILE A 134 -7.67 -9.85 5.42
CA ILE A 134 -7.29 -11.17 4.88
C ILE A 134 -6.15 -11.79 5.70
N THR A 135 -5.15 -11.01 6.08
CA THR A 135 -3.96 -11.51 6.80
C THR A 135 -4.24 -11.95 8.23
N LYS A 136 -5.30 -11.43 8.87
CA LYS A 136 -5.73 -11.85 10.22
C LYS A 136 -5.99 -13.34 10.34
N ASP A 137 -6.47 -13.99 9.28
CA ASP A 137 -6.70 -15.43 9.26
C ASP A 137 -5.40 -16.24 9.37
N TYR A 138 -4.28 -15.63 8.99
CA TYR A 138 -2.93 -16.20 9.05
C TYR A 138 -2.12 -15.72 10.27
N GLY A 139 -2.75 -15.00 11.19
CA GLY A 139 -2.13 -14.54 12.44
C GLY A 139 -1.28 -13.28 12.29
N LEU A 140 -1.42 -12.50 11.20
CA LEU A 140 -0.87 -11.17 11.04
C LEU A 140 -1.97 -10.14 11.27
N THR A 141 -1.83 -9.33 12.32
CA THR A 141 -2.83 -8.32 12.73
C THR A 141 -2.37 -6.89 12.48
N GLN A 142 -1.14 -6.71 12.03
CA GLN A 142 -0.53 -5.41 11.75
C GLN A 142 0.63 -5.60 10.78
N PHE A 143 0.74 -4.76 9.77
CA PHE A 143 1.95 -4.65 8.97
C PHE A 143 3.07 -4.00 9.78
N GLN A 144 4.31 -4.46 9.58
CA GLN A 144 5.49 -3.94 10.27
C GLN A 144 6.25 -2.89 9.43
N ASN A 145 5.89 -2.76 8.18
CA ASN A 145 6.49 -1.83 7.24
C ASN A 145 6.21 -0.37 7.66
N PRO A 146 7.16 0.55 7.54
CA PRO A 146 6.87 1.97 7.56
C PRO A 146 5.95 2.36 6.39
N ILE A 147 5.14 3.40 6.61
CA ILE A 147 4.08 3.81 5.67
C ILE A 147 4.27 5.27 5.29
N ILE A 148 4.10 5.58 4.01
CA ILE A 148 4.01 6.94 3.49
C ILE A 148 2.74 7.06 2.65
N ASP A 149 1.81 7.90 3.09
CA ASP A 149 0.65 8.30 2.31
C ASP A 149 0.99 9.53 1.48
N THR A 150 0.85 9.47 0.15
CA THR A 150 1.27 10.54 -0.77
C THR A 150 0.42 11.79 -0.64
N MET A 151 -0.87 11.68 -0.28
CA MET A 151 -1.71 12.84 0.02
C MET A 151 -1.18 13.59 1.24
N ASN A 152 -0.97 12.88 2.35
CA ASN A 152 -0.45 13.48 3.58
C ASN A 152 0.96 14.04 3.37
N PHE A 153 1.78 13.37 2.56
CA PHE A 153 3.12 13.84 2.23
C PHE A 153 3.09 15.13 1.42
N ALA A 154 2.22 15.23 0.40
CA ALA A 154 2.04 16.46 -0.38
C ALA A 154 1.55 17.62 0.50
N ILE A 155 0.54 17.40 1.35
CA ILE A 155 0.05 18.39 2.31
C ILE A 155 1.17 18.89 3.23
N ARG A 156 1.97 17.97 3.77
CA ARG A 156 3.10 18.30 4.63
C ARG A 156 4.16 19.14 3.89
N LEU A 157 4.42 18.83 2.63
CA LEU A 157 5.36 19.61 1.82
C LEU A 157 4.86 21.03 1.52
N ASP A 158 3.55 21.20 1.33
CA ASP A 158 2.96 22.51 1.05
C ASP A 158 2.84 23.38 2.30
N HIS A 159 2.43 22.80 3.43
CA HIS A 159 2.01 23.55 4.62
C HIS A 159 2.91 23.34 5.84
N GLY A 160 3.85 22.41 5.77
CA GLY A 160 4.74 22.08 6.88
C GLY A 160 4.23 20.92 7.76
N PRO A 161 5.08 20.40 8.66
CA PRO A 161 4.82 19.16 9.40
C PRO A 161 3.78 19.28 10.52
N GLN A 162 3.41 20.50 10.93
CA GLN A 162 2.45 20.74 12.03
C GLN A 162 1.10 21.22 11.52
N THR A 163 0.80 21.00 10.26
CA THR A 163 -0.46 21.46 9.65
C THR A 163 -1.66 20.70 10.20
N ASN A 164 -2.67 21.46 10.63
CA ASN A 164 -3.94 20.89 11.02
C ASN A 164 -4.75 20.53 9.76
N LEU A 165 -4.95 19.25 9.53
CA LEU A 165 -5.70 18.74 8.37
C LEU A 165 -7.15 19.25 8.29
N SER A 166 -7.75 19.65 9.42
CA SER A 166 -9.12 20.21 9.41
C SER A 166 -9.26 21.52 8.63
N HIS A 167 -8.14 22.23 8.40
CA HIS A 167 -8.11 23.47 7.61
C HIS A 167 -7.77 23.23 6.13
N ILE A 168 -7.49 21.98 5.74
CA ILE A 168 -7.09 21.64 4.39
C ILE A 168 -8.28 21.11 3.60
N GLN A 169 -8.44 21.63 2.38
CA GLN A 169 -9.39 21.06 1.43
C GLN A 169 -8.80 19.80 0.81
N VAL A 170 -9.01 18.65 1.45
CA VAL A 170 -8.44 17.35 1.09
C VAL A 170 -8.68 16.98 -0.39
N LYS A 171 -9.82 17.40 -0.96
CA LYS A 171 -10.13 17.20 -2.38
C LYS A 171 -9.09 17.80 -3.35
N ASN A 172 -8.34 18.82 -2.92
CA ASN A 172 -7.27 19.42 -3.73
C ASN A 172 -5.98 18.57 -3.74
N TYR A 173 -5.99 17.47 -3.00
CA TYR A 173 -4.89 16.53 -2.87
C TYR A 173 -5.27 15.11 -3.32
N SER A 174 -6.35 14.96 -4.08
CA SER A 174 -6.67 13.67 -4.73
C SER A 174 -5.56 13.31 -5.73
N LEU A 175 -5.44 12.02 -6.05
CA LEU A 175 -4.41 11.54 -6.97
C LEU A 175 -4.48 12.27 -8.32
N ASP A 176 -5.70 12.45 -8.87
CA ASP A 176 -5.91 13.15 -10.15
C ASP A 176 -5.42 14.60 -10.09
N VAL A 177 -5.82 15.34 -9.05
CA VAL A 177 -5.42 16.75 -8.88
C VAL A 177 -3.90 16.88 -8.71
N LEU A 178 -3.28 15.98 -7.96
CA LEU A 178 -1.83 16.00 -7.81
C LEU A 178 -1.12 15.58 -9.10
N CYS A 179 -1.62 14.58 -9.81
CA CYS A 179 -1.06 14.21 -11.11
C CYS A 179 -1.15 15.36 -12.12
N GLU A 180 -2.30 16.05 -12.20
CA GLU A 180 -2.45 17.25 -13.03
C GLU A 180 -1.47 18.34 -12.63
N ARG A 181 -1.38 18.67 -11.33
CA ARG A 181 -0.45 19.67 -10.76
C ARG A 181 1.00 19.40 -11.15
N PHE A 182 1.39 18.13 -11.22
CA PHE A 182 2.76 17.71 -11.53
C PHE A 182 2.97 17.27 -12.98
N ASN A 183 1.99 17.50 -13.86
CA ASN A 183 2.00 17.11 -15.27
C ASN A 183 2.33 15.61 -15.45
N ILE A 184 1.67 14.76 -14.68
CA ILE A 184 1.71 13.31 -14.82
C ILE A 184 0.49 12.91 -15.65
N PRO A 185 0.66 12.27 -16.84
CA PRO A 185 -0.46 11.76 -17.61
C PRO A 185 -1.30 10.76 -16.82
N LEU A 186 -2.63 10.81 -16.98
CA LEU A 186 -3.56 9.94 -16.26
C LEU A 186 -3.92 8.68 -17.07
N ASP A 187 -2.93 8.08 -17.69
CA ASP A 187 -3.10 6.84 -18.44
C ASP A 187 -3.35 5.68 -17.44
N ASP A 188 -4.17 4.71 -17.85
CA ASP A 188 -4.48 3.49 -17.08
C ASP A 188 -5.11 3.72 -15.68
N ARG A 189 -5.77 4.88 -15.47
CA ARG A 189 -6.54 5.14 -14.24
C ARG A 189 -7.61 4.08 -13.99
N HIS A 190 -7.90 3.86 -12.71
CA HIS A 190 -8.89 2.90 -12.23
C HIS A 190 -8.51 1.44 -12.51
N THR A 191 -7.23 1.15 -12.54
CA THR A 191 -6.67 -0.18 -12.38
C THR A 191 -5.67 -0.14 -11.24
N ALA A 192 -5.59 -1.21 -10.43
CA ALA A 192 -4.68 -1.22 -9.29
C ALA A 192 -3.21 -1.01 -9.71
N ALA A 193 -2.78 -1.63 -10.82
CA ALA A 193 -1.42 -1.45 -11.33
C ALA A 193 -1.18 -0.03 -11.89
N GLY A 194 -2.18 0.53 -12.60
CA GLY A 194 -2.11 1.90 -13.14
C GLY A 194 -2.02 2.94 -12.02
N ASP A 195 -2.89 2.85 -11.01
CA ASP A 195 -2.91 3.78 -9.89
C ASP A 195 -1.67 3.65 -9.00
N ALA A 196 -1.14 2.44 -8.79
CA ALA A 196 0.15 2.24 -8.15
C ALA A 196 1.30 2.88 -8.96
N HIS A 197 1.29 2.78 -10.30
CA HIS A 197 2.31 3.40 -11.15
C HIS A 197 2.23 4.94 -11.13
N LEU A 198 1.04 5.51 -11.24
CA LEU A 198 0.81 6.97 -11.14
C LEU A 198 1.24 7.50 -9.78
N THR A 199 0.90 6.78 -8.72
CA THR A 199 1.32 7.10 -7.35
C THR A 199 2.85 7.03 -7.20
N ALA A 200 3.53 6.09 -7.88
CA ALA A 200 4.99 6.01 -7.88
C ALA A 200 5.63 7.21 -8.60
N LEU A 201 5.10 7.64 -9.73
CA LEU A 201 5.54 8.85 -10.43
C LEU A 201 5.36 10.10 -9.57
N LEU A 202 4.17 10.24 -8.96
CA LEU A 202 3.87 11.32 -8.03
C LEU A 202 4.85 11.31 -6.84
N PHE A 203 5.04 10.15 -6.21
CA PHE A 203 5.93 10.01 -5.06
C PHE A 203 7.36 10.46 -5.35
N LEU A 204 7.93 10.08 -6.50
CA LEU A 204 9.26 10.53 -6.89
C LEU A 204 9.34 12.04 -7.06
N LYS A 205 8.31 12.70 -7.61
CA LYS A 205 8.26 14.16 -7.68
C LYS A 205 8.18 14.80 -6.29
N LEU A 206 7.40 14.24 -5.38
CA LEU A 206 7.31 14.71 -4.00
C LEU A 206 8.64 14.53 -3.25
N VAL A 207 9.35 13.42 -3.47
CA VAL A 207 10.69 13.18 -2.89
C VAL A 207 11.68 14.24 -3.37
N LYS A 208 11.69 14.60 -4.66
CA LYS A 208 12.56 15.68 -5.18
C LYS A 208 12.26 17.04 -4.55
N ILE A 209 10.98 17.35 -4.32
CA ILE A 209 10.61 18.58 -3.58
C ILE A 209 11.08 18.51 -2.13
N ALA A 210 10.94 17.35 -1.48
CA ALA A 210 11.41 17.13 -0.12
C ALA A 210 12.93 17.33 0.01
N GLU A 211 13.70 16.77 -0.93
CA GLU A 211 15.16 16.96 -1.00
C GLU A 211 15.55 18.44 -1.13
N ALA A 212 14.86 19.17 -2.02
CA ALA A 212 15.05 20.61 -2.19
C ALA A 212 14.73 21.42 -0.91
N LYS A 213 13.83 20.91 -0.07
CA LYS A 213 13.48 21.46 1.26
C LYS A 213 14.41 20.97 2.39
N GLY A 214 15.45 20.19 2.07
CA GLY A 214 16.44 19.72 3.04
C GLY A 214 16.08 18.41 3.75
N ILE A 215 15.06 17.68 3.30
CA ILE A 215 14.73 16.33 3.77
C ILE A 215 15.69 15.36 3.07
N LYS A 216 16.64 14.77 3.80
CA LYS A 216 17.73 13.96 3.24
C LYS A 216 17.82 12.55 3.83
N SER A 217 17.07 12.26 4.87
CA SER A 217 17.15 10.98 5.58
C SER A 217 15.79 10.36 5.85
N TYR A 218 15.79 9.06 6.12
CA TYR A 218 14.60 8.30 6.50
C TYR A 218 13.82 8.97 7.64
N ALA A 219 14.50 9.33 8.75
CA ALA A 219 13.83 9.96 9.89
C ALA A 219 13.17 11.30 9.55
N GLN A 220 13.70 12.04 8.59
CA GLN A 220 13.09 13.29 8.12
C GLN A 220 11.92 13.03 7.15
N LEU A 221 12.00 11.95 6.38
CA LEU A 221 10.96 11.58 5.42
C LEU A 221 9.65 11.15 6.09
N ILE A 222 9.72 10.39 7.18
CA ILE A 222 8.55 9.79 7.86
C ILE A 222 7.96 10.65 9.00
N ARG A 223 8.51 11.82 9.25
CA ARG A 223 8.04 12.75 10.30
C ARG A 223 6.68 13.32 10.04
#